data_95afeeb826f9527b0cc29c2645b474c0
#
_entry.id   95afeeb826f9527b0cc29c2645b474c0
#
_cell.length_a   1.000
_cell.length_b   1.000
_cell.length_c   1.000
_cell.angle_alpha   90.00
_cell.angle_beta   90.00
_cell.angle_gamma   90.00
#
_symmetry.space_group_name_H-M   'P 1'
#
loop_
_entity.id
_entity.type
_entity.pdbx_description
1 polymer ?
#
loop_
_entity_poly.entity_id
_entity_poly.type
_entity_poly.pdbx_seq_one_letter_code
_entity_poly.pdbx_strand_id
1 'polypeptide(L)'
;MKRLLVVVLLFCFSQVAARVDVGEIPVDRPGDDLVWQGIYAFYNSEFEKSVTLLTSAREKFPQHPAVHFTWAVSRWLRTQAFVGIEDSYDVLEKSLDEIIPIYEKYAADYPQIPEYRLYLAASKGLMARMYLGKKEWLGVLVEGVKGYRGVLTVHKENPELWDAYMPIGLLNFFSGNMSPFLQFVAGLFGMEGDRDLGLDQLRVAAEKGEYAWIETSQLLVFIYLWMDDDYDEALRVTEMLVRRLPDSIYNQHLYTETLIRLNRLDEAEANLALTYNMAQELPPLSREGWIPTLKYHEALLNFYSGNYDKAMEMITQSIDEFATELDTPLGFGYVLRGQIHDLRGERRQAVADYRAALMLDNYSSAMDKARACLRFPYSE
;
A
#
# COMPACT_ATOMS: atom_id res chain seq x y z
N MET A 1 0.07 -15.65 11.90
CA MET A 1 -1.00 -14.89 12.59
C MET A 1 -0.68 -13.41 12.83
N LYS A 2 0.47 -13.04 13.41
CA LYS A 2 0.80 -11.63 13.71
C LYS A 2 1.02 -10.77 12.46
N ARG A 3 1.47 -11.36 11.33
CA ARG A 3 1.87 -10.64 10.11
C ARG A 3 0.73 -10.36 9.12
N LEU A 4 -0.33 -11.17 9.10
CA LEU A 4 -1.50 -10.89 8.25
C LEU A 4 -2.24 -9.62 8.68
N LEU A 5 -2.37 -9.39 10.00
CA LEU A 5 -2.97 -8.16 10.53
C LEU A 5 -2.16 -6.92 10.10
N VAL A 6 -0.84 -7.06 9.93
CA VAL A 6 0.06 -6.00 9.45
C VAL A 6 -0.26 -5.63 7.99
N VAL A 7 -0.45 -6.62 7.12
CA VAL A 7 -0.79 -6.37 5.71
C VAL A 7 -2.14 -5.65 5.58
N VAL A 8 -3.16 -6.10 6.32
CA VAL A 8 -4.51 -5.49 6.28
C VAL A 8 -4.52 -4.04 6.75
N LEU A 9 -3.63 -3.67 7.68
CA LEU A 9 -3.61 -2.32 8.24
C LEU A 9 -2.55 -1.40 7.63
N LEU A 10 -1.61 -1.92 6.84
CA LEU A 10 -0.58 -1.11 6.15
C LEU A 10 -1.15 -0.26 5.02
N PHE A 11 -2.21 -0.76 4.35
CA PHE A 11 -2.87 -0.05 3.26
C PHE A 11 -3.99 0.88 3.72
N CYS A 12 -4.25 0.94 5.01
CA CYS A 12 -5.45 1.64 5.46
C CYS A 12 -5.43 3.16 5.29
N PHE A 13 -4.37 3.83 4.85
CA PHE A 13 -4.42 5.29 4.94
C PHE A 13 -3.30 6.06 4.21
N SER A 14 -3.43 6.18 2.93
CA SER A 14 -3.02 7.37 2.23
C SER A 14 -4.12 7.65 1.20
N GLN A 15 -4.98 8.58 1.50
CA GLN A 15 -6.04 8.97 0.58
C GLN A 15 -5.61 10.22 -0.12
N VAL A 16 -5.66 10.23 -1.45
CA VAL A 16 -5.88 11.46 -2.18
C VAL A 16 -5.81 11.39 -3.70
N ALA A 17 -6.69 12.03 -4.35
CA ALA A 17 -7.14 11.95 -5.71
C ALA A 17 -6.45 12.80 -6.77
N ALA A 18 -6.63 12.44 -8.02
CA ALA A 18 -6.65 13.33 -9.16
C ALA A 18 -7.87 13.02 -10.03
N ARG A 19 -8.50 14.08 -10.51
CA ARG A 19 -9.67 14.01 -11.39
C ARG A 19 -9.35 13.25 -12.68
N VAL A 20 -10.13 12.23 -12.97
CA VAL A 20 -10.38 11.77 -14.32
C VAL A 20 -11.59 12.51 -14.85
N ASP A 21 -11.48 12.94 -16.09
CA ASP A 21 -12.58 13.50 -16.87
C ASP A 21 -13.66 12.42 -17.06
N VAL A 22 -14.58 12.34 -16.11
CA VAL A 22 -15.84 11.61 -16.19
C VAL A 22 -16.89 12.64 -15.81
N GLY A 23 -17.48 13.20 -16.84
CA GLY A 23 -18.47 14.24 -16.89
C GLY A 23 -19.45 14.40 -15.74
N GLU A 24 -19.02 14.93 -14.63
CA GLU A 24 -19.74 15.83 -13.75
C GLU A 24 -18.74 16.41 -12.75
N ILE A 25 -18.67 17.73 -12.75
CA ILE A 25 -17.69 18.51 -11.97
C ILE A 25 -17.95 18.29 -10.49
N PRO A 26 -16.98 17.78 -9.69
CA PRO A 26 -17.07 17.88 -8.24
C PRO A 26 -17.22 19.36 -7.86
N VAL A 27 -18.04 19.63 -6.87
CA VAL A 27 -18.19 20.97 -6.32
C VAL A 27 -16.80 21.50 -6.00
N ASP A 28 -16.39 22.60 -6.65
CA ASP A 28 -15.12 23.28 -6.42
C ASP A 28 -15.07 23.73 -4.96
N ARG A 29 -14.38 22.94 -4.13
CA ARG A 29 -14.24 23.24 -2.70
C ARG A 29 -13.12 24.24 -2.52
N PRO A 30 -13.33 25.31 -1.75
CA PRO A 30 -12.24 26.23 -1.44
C PRO A 30 -11.04 25.49 -0.86
N GLY A 31 -9.89 25.56 -1.52
CA GLY A 31 -8.63 24.94 -1.10
C GLY A 31 -8.30 23.60 -1.76
N ASP A 32 -9.18 23.02 -2.57
CA ASP A 32 -8.93 21.79 -3.31
C ASP A 32 -7.58 21.83 -4.04
N ASP A 33 -7.31 22.88 -4.80
CA ASP A 33 -6.06 23.02 -5.55
C ASP A 33 -4.81 22.88 -4.66
N LEU A 34 -4.84 23.53 -3.49
CA LEU A 34 -3.69 23.53 -2.58
C LEU A 34 -3.54 22.17 -1.87
N VAL A 35 -4.66 21.56 -1.49
CA VAL A 35 -4.69 20.22 -0.93
C VAL A 35 -4.13 19.22 -1.96
N TRP A 36 -4.59 19.30 -3.20
CA TRP A 36 -4.11 18.44 -4.30
C TRP A 36 -2.63 18.61 -4.59
N GLN A 37 -2.12 19.85 -4.66
CA GLN A 37 -0.69 20.08 -4.83
C GLN A 37 0.14 19.43 -3.72
N GLY A 38 -0.33 19.52 -2.47
CA GLY A 38 0.32 18.88 -1.33
C GLY A 38 0.36 17.36 -1.44
N ILE A 39 -0.68 16.79 -1.95
CA ILE A 39 -0.89 15.37 -2.18
C ILE A 39 -0.04 14.84 -3.33
N TYR A 40 -0.01 15.53 -4.48
CA TYR A 40 0.88 15.16 -5.59
C TYR A 40 2.34 15.25 -5.16
N ALA A 41 2.72 16.29 -4.42
CA ALA A 41 4.06 16.40 -3.85
C ALA A 41 4.39 15.17 -2.97
N PHE A 42 3.41 14.69 -2.20
CA PHE A 42 3.55 13.48 -1.39
C PHE A 42 3.84 12.24 -2.24
N TYR A 43 3.02 11.94 -3.24
CA TYR A 43 3.20 10.76 -4.09
C TYR A 43 4.45 10.84 -4.97
N ASN A 44 4.95 12.02 -5.22
CA ASN A 44 6.23 12.27 -5.92
C ASN A 44 7.44 12.26 -4.97
N SER A 45 7.26 11.86 -3.71
CA SER A 45 8.31 11.83 -2.68
C SER A 45 8.92 13.21 -2.33
N GLU A 46 8.24 14.30 -2.69
CA GLU A 46 8.58 15.67 -2.32
C GLU A 46 8.05 16.00 -0.90
N PHE A 47 8.45 15.22 0.11
CA PHE A 47 7.82 15.22 1.45
C PHE A 47 7.82 16.58 2.15
N GLU A 48 8.91 17.37 2.07
CA GLU A 48 8.98 18.72 2.68
C GLU A 48 7.99 19.68 2.01
N LYS A 49 7.88 19.62 0.70
CA LYS A 49 6.92 20.42 -0.09
C LYS A 49 5.49 20.04 0.24
N SER A 50 5.22 18.74 0.36
CA SER A 50 3.90 18.22 0.75
C SER A 50 3.48 18.77 2.11
N VAL A 51 4.31 18.62 3.15
CA VAL A 51 4.01 19.14 4.49
C VAL A 51 3.79 20.66 4.48
N THR A 52 4.61 21.41 3.73
CA THR A 52 4.49 22.87 3.62
C THR A 52 3.15 23.26 2.99
N LEU A 53 2.79 22.66 1.86
CA LEU A 53 1.55 22.95 1.14
C LEU A 53 0.32 22.58 1.98
N LEU A 54 0.31 21.39 2.61
CA LEU A 54 -0.81 20.95 3.43
C LEU A 54 -0.94 21.72 4.74
N THR A 55 0.17 22.21 5.32
CA THR A 55 0.11 23.14 6.44
C THR A 55 -0.54 24.46 6.03
N SER A 56 -0.12 25.01 4.89
CA SER A 56 -0.74 26.24 4.35
C SER A 56 -2.21 26.05 3.99
N ALA A 57 -2.57 24.89 3.42
CA ALA A 57 -3.95 24.57 3.11
C ALA A 57 -4.80 24.51 4.39
N ARG A 58 -4.30 23.83 5.43
CA ARG A 58 -4.95 23.71 6.74
C ARG A 58 -5.19 25.06 7.43
N GLU A 59 -4.24 25.99 7.32
CA GLU A 59 -4.38 27.33 7.87
C GLU A 59 -5.41 28.17 7.12
N LYS A 60 -5.42 28.08 5.79
CA LYS A 60 -6.29 28.90 4.93
C LYS A 60 -7.70 28.34 4.78
N PHE A 61 -7.81 27.00 4.76
CA PHE A 61 -9.05 26.28 4.49
C PHE A 61 -9.31 25.19 5.55
N PRO A 62 -9.42 25.56 6.84
CA PRO A 62 -9.53 24.57 7.93
C PRO A 62 -10.81 23.72 7.86
N GLN A 63 -11.82 24.14 7.11
CA GLN A 63 -13.06 23.39 6.88
C GLN A 63 -12.99 22.46 5.66
N HIS A 64 -11.87 22.42 4.94
CA HIS A 64 -11.71 21.45 3.85
C HIS A 64 -11.67 20.03 4.43
N PRO A 65 -12.56 19.10 4.00
CA PRO A 65 -12.72 17.80 4.68
C PRO A 65 -11.43 16.98 4.76
N ALA A 66 -10.65 16.93 3.67
CA ALA A 66 -9.45 16.10 3.62
C ALA A 66 -8.21 16.73 4.27
N VAL A 67 -8.20 18.06 4.54
CA VAL A 67 -6.96 18.80 4.83
C VAL A 67 -6.23 18.35 6.09
N HIS A 68 -6.97 18.09 7.18
CA HIS A 68 -6.34 17.71 8.44
C HIS A 68 -5.77 16.30 8.39
N PHE A 69 -6.49 15.38 7.77
CA PHE A 69 -6.06 14.00 7.60
C PHE A 69 -4.82 13.89 6.71
N THR A 70 -4.85 14.50 5.54
CA THR A 70 -3.74 14.48 4.58
C THR A 70 -2.49 15.16 5.15
N TRP A 71 -2.67 16.25 5.92
CA TRP A 71 -1.60 16.90 6.67
C TRP A 71 -0.97 15.95 7.72
N ALA A 72 -1.76 15.21 8.47
CA ALA A 72 -1.25 14.27 9.47
C ALA A 72 -0.45 13.13 8.81
N VAL A 73 -0.98 12.55 7.72
CA VAL A 73 -0.32 11.51 6.93
C VAL A 73 0.99 12.02 6.33
N SER A 74 0.99 13.21 5.76
CA SER A 74 2.18 13.82 5.15
C SER A 74 3.31 14.01 6.17
N ARG A 75 2.99 14.47 7.38
CA ARG A 75 3.97 14.61 8.48
C ARG A 75 4.53 13.28 8.95
N TRP A 76 3.66 12.29 9.08
CA TRP A 76 4.07 10.94 9.47
C TRP A 76 5.09 10.37 8.48
N LEU A 77 4.75 10.35 7.20
CA LEU A 77 5.61 9.73 6.19
C LEU A 77 6.85 10.57 5.85
N ARG A 78 6.76 11.89 5.97
CA ARG A 78 7.96 12.74 5.95
C ARG A 78 8.93 12.35 7.08
N THR A 79 8.43 12.13 8.29
CA THR A 79 9.29 11.72 9.42
C THR A 79 9.87 10.33 9.17
N GLN A 80 9.10 9.40 8.65
CA GLN A 80 9.59 8.08 8.25
C GLN A 80 10.72 8.16 7.22
N ALA A 81 10.60 9.07 6.23
CA ALA A 81 11.56 9.24 5.15
C ALA A 81 12.91 9.82 5.60
N PHE A 82 12.93 10.65 6.64
CA PHE A 82 14.13 11.40 7.07
C PHE A 82 14.69 10.94 8.41
N VAL A 83 13.88 10.39 9.31
CA VAL A 83 14.27 10.08 10.69
C VAL A 83 14.14 8.59 11.00
N GLY A 84 13.06 7.95 10.55
CA GLY A 84 12.83 6.52 10.70
C GLY A 84 11.40 6.16 11.14
N ILE A 85 11.14 4.86 11.16
CA ILE A 85 9.79 4.32 11.42
C ILE A 85 9.36 4.57 12.86
N GLU A 86 10.21 4.30 13.84
CA GLU A 86 9.85 4.41 15.28
C GLU A 86 9.48 5.85 15.66
N ASP A 87 10.32 6.83 15.31
CA ASP A 87 10.03 8.24 15.54
C ASP A 87 8.81 8.74 14.76
N SER A 88 8.53 8.15 13.61
CA SER A 88 7.39 8.51 12.79
C SER A 88 6.05 8.23 13.47
N TYR A 89 5.97 7.18 14.29
CA TYR A 89 4.76 6.86 15.06
C TYR A 89 4.45 7.91 16.14
N ASP A 90 5.44 8.51 16.75
CA ASP A 90 5.22 9.58 17.75
C ASP A 90 4.71 10.86 17.10
N VAL A 91 5.17 11.17 15.88
CA VAL A 91 4.65 12.29 15.08
C VAL A 91 3.22 12.02 14.61
N LEU A 92 2.92 10.77 14.22
CA LEU A 92 1.58 10.37 13.84
C LEU A 92 0.61 10.49 15.02
N GLU A 93 0.96 9.95 16.19
CA GLU A 93 0.16 10.01 17.41
C GLU A 93 -0.22 11.46 17.76
N LYS A 94 0.78 12.35 17.86
CA LYS A 94 0.53 13.77 18.12
C LYS A 94 -0.35 14.44 17.07
N SER A 95 -0.18 14.06 15.80
CA SER A 95 -0.99 14.61 14.71
C SER A 95 -2.44 14.11 14.80
N LEU A 96 -2.66 12.84 15.13
CA LEU A 96 -4.00 12.27 15.31
C LEU A 96 -4.71 12.85 16.53
N ASP A 97 -4.00 13.03 17.65
CA ASP A 97 -4.55 13.69 18.86
C ASP A 97 -5.01 15.12 18.58
N GLU A 98 -4.35 15.80 17.64
CA GLU A 98 -4.72 17.16 17.23
C GLU A 98 -5.93 17.17 16.29
N ILE A 99 -6.00 16.27 15.30
CA ILE A 99 -7.03 16.33 14.26
C ILE A 99 -8.34 15.64 14.63
N ILE A 100 -8.30 14.59 15.47
CA ILE A 100 -9.51 13.84 15.86
C ILE A 100 -10.55 14.75 16.52
N PRO A 101 -10.22 15.59 17.52
CA PRO A 101 -11.19 16.53 18.11
C PRO A 101 -11.75 17.52 17.10
N ILE A 102 -10.98 17.92 16.07
CA ILE A 102 -11.43 18.79 14.99
C ILE A 102 -12.52 18.08 14.18
N TYR A 103 -12.27 16.83 13.76
CA TYR A 103 -13.26 16.06 13.02
C TYR A 103 -14.48 15.70 13.85
N GLU A 104 -14.33 15.39 15.15
CA GLU A 104 -15.45 15.18 16.05
C GLU A 104 -16.37 16.42 16.10
N LYS A 105 -15.76 17.60 16.23
CA LYS A 105 -16.50 18.86 16.20
C LYS A 105 -17.17 19.09 14.84
N TYR A 106 -16.45 18.94 13.73
CA TYR A 106 -17.03 19.19 12.41
C TYR A 106 -18.11 18.18 12.04
N ALA A 107 -17.97 16.93 12.42
CA ALA A 107 -19.00 15.91 12.23
C ALA A 107 -20.29 16.23 13.00
N ALA A 108 -20.19 16.86 14.18
CA ALA A 108 -21.32 17.30 14.96
C ALA A 108 -21.94 18.60 14.43
N ASP A 109 -21.13 19.59 14.07
CA ASP A 109 -21.59 20.90 13.62
C ASP A 109 -22.14 20.87 12.18
N TYR A 110 -21.64 19.96 11.33
CA TYR A 110 -21.96 19.86 9.90
C TYR A 110 -22.36 18.43 9.49
N PRO A 111 -23.45 17.87 10.06
CA PRO A 111 -23.86 16.48 9.81
C PRO A 111 -24.22 16.19 8.34
N GLN A 112 -24.50 17.22 7.54
CA GLN A 112 -24.76 17.15 6.10
C GLN A 112 -23.51 16.95 5.25
N ILE A 113 -22.29 17.04 5.83
CA ILE A 113 -21.02 16.81 5.17
C ILE A 113 -20.46 15.47 5.66
N PRO A 114 -20.76 14.34 4.97
CA PRO A 114 -20.42 13.00 5.44
C PRO A 114 -18.92 12.75 5.47
N GLU A 115 -18.14 13.49 4.70
CA GLU A 115 -16.69 13.40 4.63
C GLU A 115 -16.03 13.66 5.99
N TYR A 116 -16.56 14.54 6.83
CA TYR A 116 -16.01 14.74 8.18
C TYR A 116 -16.10 13.48 9.04
N ARG A 117 -17.21 12.74 8.92
CA ARG A 117 -17.37 11.45 9.60
C ARG A 117 -16.50 10.38 9.00
N LEU A 118 -16.30 10.39 7.68
CA LEU A 118 -15.38 9.48 7.00
C LEU A 118 -13.94 9.71 7.49
N TYR A 119 -13.46 10.96 7.51
CA TYR A 119 -12.10 11.26 7.95
C TYR A 119 -11.91 11.07 9.46
N LEU A 120 -12.94 11.25 10.28
CA LEU A 120 -12.92 10.85 11.69
C LEU A 120 -12.70 9.33 11.82
N ALA A 121 -13.45 8.54 11.07
CA ALA A 121 -13.33 7.08 11.08
C ALA A 121 -11.97 6.63 10.53
N ALA A 122 -11.50 7.25 9.44
CA ALA A 122 -10.18 7.03 8.87
C ALA A 122 -9.05 7.35 9.86
N SER A 123 -9.18 8.45 10.62
CA SER A 123 -8.21 8.81 11.67
C SER A 123 -8.14 7.76 12.79
N LYS A 124 -9.29 7.18 13.20
CA LYS A 124 -9.32 6.04 14.16
C LYS A 124 -8.64 4.80 13.56
N GLY A 125 -8.88 4.50 12.29
CA GLY A 125 -8.20 3.40 11.61
C GLY A 125 -6.68 3.62 11.51
N LEU A 126 -6.23 4.85 11.22
CA LEU A 126 -4.81 5.20 11.19
C LEU A 126 -4.16 5.10 12.58
N MET A 127 -4.90 5.44 13.64
CA MET A 127 -4.48 5.20 15.02
C MET A 127 -4.33 3.71 15.32
N ALA A 128 -5.26 2.87 14.85
CA ALA A 128 -5.11 1.41 14.95
C ALA A 128 -3.86 0.90 14.21
N ARG A 129 -3.55 1.46 13.03
CA ARG A 129 -2.32 1.15 12.28
C ARG A 129 -1.06 1.52 13.08
N MET A 130 -1.05 2.67 13.72
CA MET A 130 0.03 3.12 14.59
C MET A 130 0.23 2.16 15.78
N TYR A 131 -0.85 1.81 16.49
CA TYR A 131 -0.79 0.84 17.60
C TYR A 131 -0.28 -0.54 17.14
N LEU A 132 -0.60 -0.93 15.89
CA LEU A 132 -0.05 -2.16 15.32
C LEU A 132 1.47 -2.07 15.17
N GLY A 133 2.00 -0.96 14.65
CA GLY A 133 3.44 -0.73 14.55
C GLY A 133 4.13 -0.74 15.91
N LYS A 134 3.51 -0.13 16.92
CA LYS A 134 3.95 -0.14 18.33
C LYS A 134 3.70 -1.49 19.03
N LYS A 135 3.03 -2.46 18.39
CA LYS A 135 2.62 -3.79 18.93
C LYS A 135 1.65 -3.69 20.14
N GLU A 136 0.86 -2.66 20.18
CA GLU A 136 -0.14 -2.38 21.22
C GLU A 136 -1.51 -2.94 20.84
N TRP A 137 -1.70 -4.25 20.97
CA TRP A 137 -2.83 -5.02 20.43
C TRP A 137 -4.21 -4.55 20.91
N LEU A 138 -4.33 -4.07 22.15
CA LEU A 138 -5.60 -3.57 22.67
C LEU A 138 -6.01 -2.28 21.95
N GLY A 139 -5.05 -1.38 21.71
CA GLY A 139 -5.26 -0.17 20.91
C GLY A 139 -5.70 -0.49 19.48
N VAL A 140 -5.01 -1.46 18.83
CA VAL A 140 -5.39 -1.95 17.50
C VAL A 140 -6.85 -2.36 17.46
N LEU A 141 -7.29 -3.20 18.41
CA LEU A 141 -8.67 -3.71 18.42
C LEU A 141 -9.68 -2.59 18.65
N VAL A 142 -9.46 -1.74 19.66
CA VAL A 142 -10.39 -0.69 20.04
C VAL A 142 -10.56 0.34 18.95
N GLU A 143 -9.47 0.90 18.45
CA GLU A 143 -9.52 1.95 17.42
C GLU A 143 -9.86 1.39 16.03
N GLY A 144 -9.43 0.17 15.72
CA GLY A 144 -9.79 -0.51 14.47
C GLY A 144 -11.30 -0.77 14.37
N VAL A 145 -11.92 -1.27 15.44
CA VAL A 145 -13.38 -1.48 15.45
C VAL A 145 -14.16 -0.16 15.36
N LYS A 146 -13.69 0.91 16.04
CA LYS A 146 -14.31 2.25 15.93
C LYS A 146 -14.21 2.79 14.49
N GLY A 147 -13.03 2.73 13.90
CA GLY A 147 -12.81 3.15 12.52
C GLY A 147 -13.70 2.40 11.54
N TYR A 148 -13.69 1.06 11.58
CA TYR A 148 -14.49 0.22 10.70
C TYR A 148 -16.00 0.51 10.82
N ARG A 149 -16.55 0.52 12.03
CA ARG A 149 -17.96 0.81 12.24
C ARG A 149 -18.33 2.23 11.80
N GLY A 150 -17.44 3.19 12.01
CA GLY A 150 -17.62 4.57 11.53
C GLY A 150 -17.75 4.62 10.01
N VAL A 151 -16.84 3.98 9.28
CA VAL A 151 -16.87 3.93 7.80
C VAL A 151 -18.12 3.22 7.30
N LEU A 152 -18.50 2.07 7.88
CA LEU A 152 -19.72 1.34 7.51
C LEU A 152 -20.99 2.20 7.71
N THR A 153 -21.06 2.97 8.78
CA THR A 153 -22.20 3.86 9.05
C THR A 153 -22.28 4.94 7.98
N VAL A 154 -21.15 5.60 7.68
CA VAL A 154 -21.07 6.64 6.64
C VAL A 154 -21.46 6.08 5.28
N HIS A 155 -20.93 4.93 4.90
CA HIS A 155 -21.26 4.27 3.63
C HIS A 155 -22.74 3.91 3.50
N LYS A 156 -23.38 3.38 4.57
CA LYS A 156 -24.81 3.06 4.55
C LYS A 156 -25.69 4.28 4.35
N GLU A 157 -25.31 5.40 4.95
CA GLU A 157 -26.05 6.65 4.87
C GLU A 157 -25.76 7.43 3.58
N ASN A 158 -24.56 7.26 3.03
CA ASN A 158 -24.07 7.98 1.85
C ASN A 158 -23.37 7.00 0.89
N PRO A 159 -24.12 6.16 0.16
CA PRO A 159 -23.53 5.14 -0.72
C PRO A 159 -22.78 5.70 -1.93
N GLU A 160 -22.96 6.99 -2.24
CA GLU A 160 -22.21 7.69 -3.31
C GLU A 160 -20.92 8.33 -2.81
N LEU A 161 -20.58 8.22 -1.52
CA LEU A 161 -19.27 8.62 -1.02
C LEU A 161 -18.25 7.50 -1.32
N TRP A 162 -17.72 7.50 -2.54
CA TRP A 162 -16.93 6.42 -3.11
C TRP A 162 -15.61 6.17 -2.37
N ASP A 163 -15.05 7.17 -1.70
CA ASP A 163 -13.85 7.02 -0.87
C ASP A 163 -14.07 6.05 0.31
N ALA A 164 -15.32 5.91 0.79
CA ALA A 164 -15.63 4.96 1.85
C ALA A 164 -15.51 3.49 1.43
N TYR A 165 -15.54 3.21 0.13
CA TYR A 165 -15.38 1.85 -0.40
C TYR A 165 -13.98 1.28 -0.22
N MET A 166 -12.95 2.12 -0.20
CA MET A 166 -11.57 1.67 -0.03
C MET A 166 -11.34 0.93 1.31
N PRO A 167 -11.59 1.52 2.48
CA PRO A 167 -11.39 0.83 3.76
C PRO A 167 -12.33 -0.37 3.95
N ILE A 168 -13.56 -0.32 3.40
CA ILE A 168 -14.50 -1.45 3.47
C ILE A 168 -14.00 -2.59 2.59
N GLY A 169 -13.64 -2.28 1.34
CA GLY A 169 -13.13 -3.26 0.38
C GLY A 169 -11.84 -3.93 0.86
N LEU A 170 -10.92 -3.14 1.43
CA LEU A 170 -9.70 -3.64 2.06
C LEU A 170 -10.01 -4.69 3.14
N LEU A 171 -10.90 -4.35 4.07
CA LEU A 171 -11.23 -5.25 5.17
C LEU A 171 -11.99 -6.49 4.70
N ASN A 172 -12.95 -6.36 3.78
CA ASN A 172 -13.65 -7.50 3.19
C ASN A 172 -12.69 -8.43 2.46
N PHE A 173 -11.80 -7.89 1.63
CA PHE A 173 -10.82 -8.66 0.87
C PHE A 173 -9.89 -9.45 1.80
N PHE A 174 -9.24 -8.80 2.74
CA PHE A 174 -8.27 -9.47 3.61
C PHE A 174 -8.94 -10.37 4.66
N SER A 175 -10.10 -10.00 5.20
CA SER A 175 -10.86 -10.88 6.10
C SER A 175 -11.37 -12.13 5.37
N GLY A 176 -11.78 -12.00 4.11
CA GLY A 176 -12.16 -13.14 3.26
C GLY A 176 -11.01 -14.13 2.98
N ASN A 177 -9.76 -13.66 3.03
CA ASN A 177 -8.57 -14.49 2.87
C ASN A 177 -8.05 -15.12 4.18
N MET A 178 -8.63 -14.76 5.34
CA MET A 178 -8.22 -15.32 6.63
C MET A 178 -8.62 -16.80 6.78
N SER A 179 -7.95 -17.50 7.69
CA SER A 179 -8.38 -18.85 8.07
C SER A 179 -9.82 -18.85 8.65
N PRO A 180 -10.60 -19.94 8.53
CA PRO A 180 -11.97 -20.00 9.04
C PRO A 180 -12.11 -19.63 10.52
N PHE A 181 -11.10 -19.94 11.34
CA PHE A 181 -11.08 -19.55 12.75
C PHE A 181 -10.97 -18.03 12.91
N LEU A 182 -10.12 -17.37 12.14
CA LEU A 182 -9.97 -15.91 12.19
C LEU A 182 -11.18 -15.20 11.60
N GLN A 183 -11.80 -15.75 10.56
CA GLN A 183 -13.07 -15.25 10.03
C GLN A 183 -14.18 -15.32 11.09
N PHE A 184 -14.27 -16.44 11.83
CA PHE A 184 -15.23 -16.55 12.94
C PHE A 184 -14.99 -15.49 14.02
N VAL A 185 -13.72 -15.25 14.41
CA VAL A 185 -13.38 -14.20 15.38
C VAL A 185 -13.73 -12.82 14.84
N ALA A 186 -13.40 -12.52 13.58
CA ALA A 186 -13.75 -11.26 12.92
C ALA A 186 -15.28 -11.06 12.87
N GLY A 187 -16.03 -12.12 12.59
CA GLY A 187 -17.50 -12.12 12.59
C GLY A 187 -18.13 -11.72 13.94
N LEU A 188 -17.49 -12.05 15.07
CA LEU A 188 -17.94 -11.60 16.40
C LEU A 188 -17.90 -10.05 16.54
N PHE A 189 -17.10 -9.38 15.73
CA PHE A 189 -17.01 -7.92 15.67
C PHE A 189 -17.80 -7.31 14.49
N GLY A 190 -18.57 -8.16 13.76
CA GLY A 190 -19.38 -7.75 12.61
C GLY A 190 -18.58 -7.54 11.32
N MET A 191 -17.40 -8.14 11.24
CA MET A 191 -16.54 -8.18 10.04
C MET A 191 -16.74 -9.52 9.33
N GLU A 192 -17.73 -9.59 8.44
CA GLU A 192 -17.95 -10.74 7.57
C GLU A 192 -17.13 -10.53 6.31
N GLY A 193 -15.97 -11.20 6.23
CA GLY A 193 -15.07 -11.08 5.09
C GLY A 193 -15.62 -11.76 3.86
N ASP A 194 -15.70 -11.02 2.76
CA ASP A 194 -16.01 -11.52 1.43
C ASP A 194 -14.94 -10.98 0.46
N ARG A 195 -14.07 -11.87 0.00
CA ARG A 195 -12.93 -11.50 -0.85
C ARG A 195 -13.36 -10.85 -2.17
N ASP A 196 -14.34 -11.44 -2.83
CA ASP A 196 -14.77 -10.99 -4.16
C ASP A 196 -15.51 -9.66 -4.04
N LEU A 197 -16.41 -9.53 -3.06
CA LEU A 197 -17.04 -8.25 -2.75
C LEU A 197 -16.00 -7.18 -2.39
N GLY A 198 -14.98 -7.54 -1.59
CA GLY A 198 -13.90 -6.63 -1.23
C GLY A 198 -13.14 -6.13 -2.44
N LEU A 199 -12.81 -7.02 -3.40
CA LEU A 199 -12.14 -6.65 -4.64
C LEU A 199 -12.99 -5.72 -5.50
N ASP A 200 -14.30 -5.99 -5.63
CA ASP A 200 -15.21 -5.12 -6.36
C ASP A 200 -15.36 -3.74 -5.72
N GLN A 201 -15.42 -3.68 -4.38
CA GLN A 201 -15.42 -2.40 -3.65
C GLN A 201 -14.14 -1.60 -3.89
N LEU A 202 -12.98 -2.26 -3.89
CA LEU A 202 -11.70 -1.60 -4.22
C LEU A 202 -11.70 -1.09 -5.67
N ARG A 203 -12.22 -1.85 -6.63
CA ARG A 203 -12.35 -1.38 -8.02
C ARG A 203 -13.21 -0.13 -8.12
N VAL A 204 -14.34 -0.10 -7.41
CA VAL A 204 -15.21 1.09 -7.35
C VAL A 204 -14.48 2.28 -6.75
N ALA A 205 -13.74 2.11 -5.65
CA ALA A 205 -12.99 3.20 -5.03
C ALA A 205 -11.83 3.69 -5.93
N ALA A 206 -11.15 2.80 -6.66
CA ALA A 206 -10.10 3.17 -7.60
C ALA A 206 -10.64 3.94 -8.81
N GLU A 207 -11.87 3.65 -9.25
CA GLU A 207 -12.49 4.27 -10.41
C GLU A 207 -13.21 5.58 -10.07
N LYS A 208 -13.93 5.61 -8.94
CA LYS A 208 -14.87 6.69 -8.60
C LYS A 208 -14.47 7.49 -7.37
N GLY A 209 -13.53 7.01 -6.55
CA GLY A 209 -13.08 7.71 -5.35
C GLY A 209 -12.49 9.07 -5.69
N GLU A 210 -12.82 10.06 -4.90
CA GLU A 210 -12.27 11.41 -5.05
C GLU A 210 -10.84 11.47 -4.50
N TYR A 211 -10.63 11.01 -3.28
CA TYR A 211 -9.34 11.05 -2.59
C TYR A 211 -8.70 9.66 -2.43
N ALA A 212 -9.44 8.58 -2.52
CA ALA A 212 -8.93 7.22 -2.31
C ALA A 212 -8.38 6.54 -3.57
N TRP A 213 -8.57 7.08 -4.77
CA TRP A 213 -8.29 6.38 -6.01
C TRP A 213 -6.81 5.98 -6.20
N ILE A 214 -5.85 6.85 -5.81
CA ILE A 214 -4.41 6.53 -5.98
C ILE A 214 -4.05 5.33 -5.13
N GLU A 215 -4.30 5.44 -3.81
CA GLU A 215 -3.99 4.39 -2.85
C GLU A 215 -4.72 3.09 -3.19
N THR A 216 -6.00 3.20 -3.54
CA THR A 216 -6.78 2.02 -3.92
C THR A 216 -6.26 1.38 -5.20
N SER A 217 -5.82 2.18 -6.17
CA SER A 217 -5.18 1.66 -7.39
C SER A 217 -3.86 0.96 -7.08
N GLN A 218 -3.03 1.54 -6.21
CA GLN A 218 -1.79 0.91 -5.75
C GLN A 218 -2.06 -0.40 -4.99
N LEU A 219 -3.10 -0.42 -4.15
CA LEU A 219 -3.54 -1.63 -3.45
C LEU A 219 -4.05 -2.70 -4.43
N LEU A 220 -4.81 -2.34 -5.45
CA LEU A 220 -5.23 -3.28 -6.49
C LEU A 220 -4.04 -3.88 -7.23
N VAL A 221 -3.04 -3.06 -7.57
CA VAL A 221 -1.79 -3.59 -8.17
C VAL A 221 -1.07 -4.55 -7.23
N PHE A 222 -1.01 -4.24 -5.93
CA PHE A 222 -0.47 -5.15 -4.92
C PHE A 222 -1.19 -6.50 -4.94
N ILE A 223 -2.53 -6.48 -4.97
CA ILE A 223 -3.35 -7.69 -5.02
C ILE A 223 -3.08 -8.46 -6.32
N TYR A 224 -3.14 -7.80 -7.46
CA TYR A 224 -2.97 -8.43 -8.77
C TYR A 224 -1.56 -9.01 -8.96
N LEU A 225 -0.50 -8.28 -8.55
CA LEU A 225 0.88 -8.74 -8.70
C LEU A 225 1.26 -9.87 -7.72
N TRP A 226 0.84 -9.73 -6.47
CA TRP A 226 1.47 -10.51 -5.39
C TRP A 226 0.51 -11.47 -4.67
N MET A 227 -0.78 -11.41 -4.98
CA MET A 227 -1.75 -12.35 -4.41
C MET A 227 -2.46 -13.20 -5.48
N ASP A 228 -2.82 -12.60 -6.61
CA ASP A 228 -3.65 -13.23 -7.64
C ASP A 228 -2.88 -13.65 -8.90
N ASP A 229 -1.66 -13.15 -9.09
CA ASP A 229 -0.86 -13.32 -10.32
C ASP A 229 -1.63 -12.86 -11.60
N ASP A 230 -2.52 -11.84 -11.45
CA ASP A 230 -3.28 -11.24 -12.55
C ASP A 230 -2.50 -10.05 -13.14
N TYR A 231 -1.49 -10.39 -13.95
CA TYR A 231 -0.55 -9.40 -14.48
C TYR A 231 -1.17 -8.48 -15.54
N ASP A 232 -2.22 -8.91 -16.23
CA ASP A 232 -2.93 -8.09 -17.21
C ASP A 232 -3.71 -6.96 -16.52
N GLU A 233 -4.44 -7.26 -15.43
CA GLU A 233 -5.08 -6.23 -14.63
C GLU A 233 -4.06 -5.34 -13.91
N ALA A 234 -2.96 -5.90 -13.43
CA ALA A 234 -1.85 -5.11 -12.88
C ALA A 234 -1.31 -4.12 -13.92
N LEU A 235 -1.13 -4.53 -15.18
CA LEU A 235 -0.67 -3.65 -16.26
C LEU A 235 -1.64 -2.50 -16.49
N ARG A 236 -2.92 -2.81 -16.64
CA ARG A 236 -3.97 -1.80 -16.89
C ARG A 236 -3.95 -0.70 -15.82
N VAL A 237 -3.80 -1.08 -14.56
CA VAL A 237 -3.78 -0.13 -13.44
C VAL A 237 -2.44 0.61 -13.35
N THR A 238 -1.31 -0.07 -13.50
CA THR A 238 0.02 0.56 -13.43
C THR A 238 0.26 1.53 -14.57
N GLU A 239 -0.17 1.23 -15.82
CA GLU A 239 -0.11 2.17 -16.93
C GLU A 239 -0.91 3.45 -16.66
N MET A 240 -2.07 3.34 -16.02
CA MET A 240 -2.85 4.50 -15.59
C MET A 240 -2.11 5.31 -14.51
N LEU A 241 -1.54 4.62 -13.50
CA LEU A 241 -0.81 5.26 -12.40
C LEU A 241 0.44 6.00 -12.89
N VAL A 242 1.30 5.38 -13.72
CA VAL A 242 2.52 6.03 -14.22
C VAL A 242 2.24 7.15 -15.21
N ARG A 243 1.15 7.08 -15.97
CA ARG A 243 0.70 8.16 -16.85
C ARG A 243 0.25 9.40 -16.07
N ARG A 244 -0.43 9.22 -14.93
CA ARG A 244 -0.97 10.32 -14.10
C ARG A 244 0.03 10.85 -13.09
N LEU A 245 0.89 9.98 -12.57
CA LEU A 245 1.89 10.24 -11.54
C LEU A 245 3.25 9.70 -12.02
N PRO A 246 3.82 10.29 -13.09
CA PRO A 246 5.07 9.77 -13.69
C PRO A 246 6.27 9.87 -12.75
N ASP A 247 6.26 10.83 -11.82
CA ASP A 247 7.34 11.09 -10.87
C ASP A 247 7.22 10.29 -9.56
N SER A 248 6.25 9.38 -9.47
CA SER A 248 6.08 8.49 -8.32
C SER A 248 6.97 7.26 -8.44
N ILE A 249 8.04 7.19 -7.66
CA ILE A 249 8.92 6.00 -7.63
C ILE A 249 8.14 4.73 -7.25
N TYR A 250 7.11 4.85 -6.38
CA TYR A 250 6.27 3.73 -5.99
C TYR A 250 5.47 3.18 -7.17
N ASN A 251 4.91 4.05 -8.02
CA ASN A 251 4.18 3.61 -9.20
C ASN A 251 5.12 3.01 -10.25
N GLN A 252 6.30 3.61 -10.42
CA GLN A 252 7.29 3.14 -11.39
C GLN A 252 7.82 1.74 -11.03
N HIS A 253 8.06 1.45 -9.75
CA HIS A 253 8.51 0.11 -9.35
C HIS A 253 7.43 -0.95 -9.57
N LEU A 254 6.15 -0.66 -9.27
CA LEU A 254 5.03 -1.56 -9.55
C LEU A 254 4.92 -1.85 -11.06
N TYR A 255 5.07 -0.81 -11.88
CA TYR A 255 5.06 -0.94 -13.33
C TYR A 255 6.24 -1.76 -13.84
N THR A 256 7.45 -1.55 -13.30
CA THR A 256 8.64 -2.37 -13.62
C THR A 256 8.37 -3.85 -13.37
N GLU A 257 7.88 -4.23 -12.19
CA GLU A 257 7.60 -5.64 -11.90
C GLU A 257 6.53 -6.20 -12.83
N THR A 258 5.45 -5.45 -13.09
CA THR A 258 4.40 -5.85 -14.00
C THR A 258 4.94 -6.15 -15.41
N LEU A 259 5.79 -5.28 -15.94
CA LEU A 259 6.42 -5.48 -17.24
C LEU A 259 7.29 -6.74 -17.27
N ILE A 260 8.08 -7.00 -16.23
CA ILE A 260 8.90 -8.21 -16.13
C ILE A 260 8.01 -9.46 -16.11
N ARG A 261 6.93 -9.45 -15.31
CA ARG A 261 6.00 -10.60 -15.20
C ARG A 261 5.30 -10.91 -16.53
N LEU A 262 5.09 -9.90 -17.36
CA LEU A 262 4.52 -10.02 -18.71
C LEU A 262 5.59 -10.28 -19.79
N ASN A 263 6.84 -10.52 -19.40
CA ASN A 263 7.97 -10.74 -20.31
C ASN A 263 8.24 -9.57 -21.28
N ARG A 264 7.87 -8.33 -20.92
CA ARG A 264 8.17 -7.08 -21.66
C ARG A 264 9.53 -6.55 -21.19
N LEU A 265 10.59 -7.32 -21.42
CA LEU A 265 11.89 -7.14 -20.74
C LEU A 265 12.61 -5.84 -21.15
N ASP A 266 12.57 -5.43 -22.41
CA ASP A 266 13.21 -4.18 -22.88
C ASP A 266 12.57 -2.95 -22.21
N GLU A 267 11.25 -2.95 -22.09
CA GLU A 267 10.52 -1.86 -21.43
C GLU A 267 10.77 -1.86 -19.92
N ALA A 268 10.83 -3.04 -19.32
CA ALA A 268 11.14 -3.21 -17.91
C ALA A 268 12.56 -2.70 -17.57
N GLU A 269 13.56 -3.00 -18.44
CA GLU A 269 14.94 -2.53 -18.26
C GLU A 269 15.01 -1.01 -18.31
N ALA A 270 14.35 -0.40 -19.29
CA ALA A 270 14.29 1.06 -19.41
C ALA A 270 13.62 1.71 -18.19
N ASN A 271 12.51 1.13 -17.72
CA ASN A 271 11.79 1.65 -16.55
C ASN A 271 12.55 1.42 -15.23
N LEU A 272 13.27 0.30 -15.10
CA LEU A 272 14.13 0.03 -13.95
C LEU A 272 15.27 1.06 -13.86
N ALA A 273 15.90 1.40 -14.99
CA ALA A 273 16.92 2.44 -15.03
C ALA A 273 16.36 3.81 -14.60
N LEU A 274 15.13 4.16 -15.04
CA LEU A 274 14.42 5.35 -14.56
C LEU A 274 14.25 5.31 -13.05
N THR A 275 13.76 4.19 -12.50
CA THR A 275 13.48 4.03 -11.07
C THR A 275 14.74 4.13 -10.22
N TYR A 276 15.90 3.59 -10.71
CA TYR A 276 17.20 3.78 -10.07
C TYR A 276 17.60 5.26 -10.03
N ASN A 277 17.39 6.01 -11.12
CA ASN A 277 17.68 7.44 -11.15
C ASN A 277 16.80 8.21 -10.15
N MET A 278 15.51 7.90 -10.10
CA MET A 278 14.58 8.51 -9.12
C MET A 278 15.02 8.22 -7.67
N ALA A 279 15.47 7.01 -7.39
CA ALA A 279 15.93 6.65 -6.06
C ALA A 279 17.17 7.46 -5.61
N GLN A 280 18.03 7.94 -6.53
CA GLN A 280 19.18 8.78 -6.18
C GLN A 280 18.77 10.15 -5.64
N GLU A 281 17.61 10.67 -6.05
CA GLU A 281 17.08 11.96 -5.61
C GLU A 281 16.37 11.90 -4.25
N LEU A 282 16.11 10.69 -3.73
CA LEU A 282 15.44 10.51 -2.45
C LEU A 282 16.35 10.85 -1.25
N PRO A 283 15.76 11.23 -0.10
CA PRO A 283 16.50 11.31 1.16
C PRO A 283 17.29 10.02 1.42
N PRO A 284 18.48 10.11 2.06
CA PRO A 284 19.36 8.95 2.25
C PRO A 284 18.66 7.71 2.83
N LEU A 285 17.87 7.88 3.88
CA LEU A 285 17.16 6.79 4.54
C LEU A 285 16.10 6.16 3.63
N SER A 286 15.35 6.98 2.89
CA SER A 286 14.40 6.48 1.89
C SER A 286 15.10 5.72 0.78
N ARG A 287 16.23 6.24 0.28
CA ARG A 287 17.04 5.58 -0.75
C ARG A 287 17.51 4.21 -0.29
N GLU A 288 18.05 4.11 0.93
CA GLU A 288 18.48 2.84 1.53
C GLU A 288 17.33 1.82 1.58
N GLY A 289 16.11 2.27 1.88
CA GLY A 289 14.93 1.41 1.86
C GLY A 289 14.51 0.94 0.46
N TRP A 290 14.77 1.74 -0.60
CA TRP A 290 14.42 1.39 -1.97
C TRP A 290 15.41 0.45 -2.65
N ILE A 291 16.71 0.53 -2.34
CA ILE A 291 17.75 -0.25 -3.01
C ILE A 291 17.49 -1.77 -3.01
N PRO A 292 17.06 -2.41 -1.91
CA PRO A 292 16.74 -3.84 -1.92
C PRO A 292 15.62 -4.20 -2.90
N THR A 293 14.59 -3.37 -3.02
CA THR A 293 13.48 -3.56 -3.97
C THR A 293 13.96 -3.45 -5.43
N LEU A 294 14.80 -2.47 -5.73
CA LEU A 294 15.35 -2.31 -7.08
C LEU A 294 16.29 -3.47 -7.45
N LYS A 295 17.09 -3.97 -6.50
CA LYS A 295 17.91 -5.18 -6.68
C LYS A 295 17.05 -6.43 -6.92
N TYR A 296 15.90 -6.54 -6.26
CA TYR A 296 14.93 -7.61 -6.53
C TYR A 296 14.42 -7.55 -7.98
N HIS A 297 14.06 -6.35 -8.49
CA HIS A 297 13.62 -6.20 -9.87
C HIS A 297 14.74 -6.50 -10.86
N GLU A 298 15.98 -6.07 -10.57
CA GLU A 298 17.15 -6.41 -11.38
C GLU A 298 17.40 -7.92 -11.41
N ALA A 299 17.24 -8.58 -10.27
CA ALA A 299 17.34 -10.04 -10.18
C ALA A 299 16.25 -10.72 -11.01
N LEU A 300 15.01 -10.26 -10.88
CA LEU A 300 13.87 -10.80 -11.61
C LEU A 300 14.05 -10.63 -13.14
N LEU A 301 14.46 -9.44 -13.58
CA LEU A 301 14.74 -9.13 -14.98
C LEU A 301 15.85 -10.07 -15.54
N ASN A 302 16.96 -10.22 -14.82
CA ASN A 302 18.04 -11.11 -15.21
C ASN A 302 17.60 -12.57 -15.24
N PHE A 303 16.75 -13.00 -14.32
CA PHE A 303 16.19 -14.35 -14.31
C PHE A 303 15.38 -14.64 -15.58
N TYR A 304 14.45 -13.74 -15.94
CA TYR A 304 13.63 -13.90 -17.16
C TYR A 304 14.47 -13.75 -18.44
N SER A 305 15.62 -13.08 -18.37
CA SER A 305 16.59 -12.97 -19.47
C SER A 305 17.56 -14.17 -19.56
N GLY A 306 17.44 -15.17 -18.67
CA GLY A 306 18.34 -16.33 -18.61
C GLY A 306 19.72 -16.06 -18.01
N ASN A 307 19.95 -14.89 -17.43
CA ASN A 307 21.20 -14.47 -16.80
C ASN A 307 21.26 -14.90 -15.32
N TYR A 308 21.20 -16.20 -15.04
CA TYR A 308 21.02 -16.74 -13.69
C TYR A 308 22.13 -16.40 -12.69
N ASP A 309 23.37 -16.19 -13.15
CA ASP A 309 24.46 -15.79 -12.26
C ASP A 309 24.27 -14.37 -11.73
N LYS A 310 23.89 -13.43 -12.60
CA LYS A 310 23.58 -12.06 -12.20
C LYS A 310 22.30 -12.00 -11.35
N ALA A 311 21.29 -12.77 -11.72
CA ALA A 311 20.06 -12.89 -10.94
C ALA A 311 20.35 -13.39 -9.51
N MET A 312 21.21 -14.41 -9.34
CA MET A 312 21.63 -14.92 -8.03
C MET A 312 22.36 -13.88 -7.20
N GLU A 313 23.28 -13.13 -7.81
CA GLU A 313 24.01 -12.04 -7.15
C GLU A 313 23.03 -10.99 -6.59
N MET A 314 22.16 -10.47 -7.46
CA MET A 314 21.22 -9.39 -7.10
C MET A 314 20.18 -9.82 -6.11
N ILE A 315 19.61 -11.03 -6.24
CA ILE A 315 18.60 -11.50 -5.29
C ILE A 315 19.18 -11.78 -3.90
N THR A 316 20.42 -12.26 -3.83
CA THR A 316 21.08 -12.47 -2.53
C THR A 316 21.30 -11.12 -1.83
N GLN A 317 21.80 -10.10 -2.54
CA GLN A 317 21.94 -8.76 -1.97
C GLN A 317 20.58 -8.17 -1.54
N SER A 318 19.53 -8.31 -2.36
CA SER A 318 18.18 -7.84 -2.01
C SER A 318 17.66 -8.47 -0.72
N ILE A 319 17.83 -9.78 -0.56
CA ILE A 319 17.41 -10.51 0.66
C ILE A 319 18.22 -10.07 1.89
N ASP A 320 19.54 -9.96 1.74
CA ASP A 320 20.47 -9.64 2.85
C ASP A 320 20.28 -8.19 3.34
N GLU A 321 19.94 -7.27 2.45
CA GLU A 321 19.73 -5.85 2.73
C GLU A 321 18.25 -5.51 3.03
N PHE A 322 17.36 -6.49 3.03
CA PHE A 322 15.92 -6.27 3.21
C PHE A 322 15.59 -5.62 4.56
N ALA A 323 14.96 -4.45 4.54
CA ALA A 323 14.68 -3.65 5.73
C ALA A 323 13.27 -3.03 5.75
N THR A 324 12.34 -3.49 4.89
CA THR A 324 11.00 -2.92 4.84
C THR A 324 10.03 -3.65 5.78
N GLU A 325 8.95 -2.97 6.20
CA GLU A 325 7.91 -3.56 7.05
C GLU A 325 7.13 -4.68 6.34
N LEU A 326 6.90 -4.55 5.02
CA LEU A 326 6.19 -5.54 4.21
C LEU A 326 7.16 -6.59 3.70
N ASP A 327 6.98 -7.82 4.13
CA ASP A 327 7.83 -8.95 3.76
C ASP A 327 7.36 -9.72 2.50
N THR A 328 6.35 -9.20 1.80
CA THR A 328 5.86 -9.79 0.55
C THR A 328 6.96 -9.88 -0.52
N PRO A 329 7.71 -8.81 -0.85
CA PRO A 329 8.81 -8.90 -1.79
C PRO A 329 9.91 -9.86 -1.35
N LEU A 330 10.17 -9.95 -0.04
CA LEU A 330 11.13 -10.92 0.52
C LEU A 330 10.70 -12.36 0.24
N GLY A 331 9.40 -12.66 0.33
CA GLY A 331 8.85 -13.97 0.00
C GLY A 331 9.12 -14.36 -1.45
N PHE A 332 8.88 -13.44 -2.39
CA PHE A 332 9.21 -13.64 -3.80
C PHE A 332 10.73 -13.73 -4.03
N GLY A 333 11.52 -12.96 -3.27
CA GLY A 333 12.98 -13.05 -3.30
C GLY A 333 13.49 -14.45 -2.95
N TYR A 334 12.98 -15.04 -1.85
CA TYR A 334 13.33 -16.42 -1.50
C TYR A 334 12.88 -17.43 -2.56
N VAL A 335 11.68 -17.28 -3.13
CA VAL A 335 11.21 -18.15 -4.22
C VAL A 335 12.12 -18.06 -5.42
N LEU A 336 12.48 -16.86 -5.87
CA LEU A 336 13.36 -16.63 -7.01
C LEU A 336 14.75 -17.26 -6.79
N ARG A 337 15.34 -17.03 -5.61
CA ARG A 337 16.66 -17.62 -5.30
C ARG A 337 16.58 -19.14 -5.24
N GLY A 338 15.52 -19.67 -4.66
CA GLY A 338 15.28 -21.12 -4.65
C GLY A 338 15.12 -21.71 -6.06
N GLN A 339 14.44 -21.03 -6.98
CA GLN A 339 14.32 -21.44 -8.38
C GLN A 339 15.68 -21.48 -9.07
N ILE A 340 16.53 -20.46 -8.85
CA ILE A 340 17.89 -20.44 -9.42
C ILE A 340 18.73 -21.60 -8.83
N HIS A 341 18.61 -21.90 -7.54
CA HIS A 341 19.26 -23.07 -6.93
C HIS A 341 18.80 -24.39 -7.55
N ASP A 342 17.51 -24.55 -7.82
CA ASP A 342 17.00 -25.75 -8.49
C ASP A 342 17.56 -25.89 -9.90
N LEU A 343 17.63 -24.80 -10.71
CA LEU A 343 18.23 -24.81 -12.05
C LEU A 343 19.72 -25.17 -12.04
N ARG A 344 20.40 -24.88 -10.93
CA ARG A 344 21.81 -25.28 -10.72
C ARG A 344 21.98 -26.70 -10.15
N GLY A 345 20.89 -27.43 -9.87
CA GLY A 345 20.93 -28.72 -9.21
C GLY A 345 21.23 -28.66 -7.70
N GLU A 346 21.14 -27.50 -7.11
CA GLU A 346 21.45 -27.21 -5.70
C GLU A 346 20.21 -27.37 -4.83
N ARG A 347 19.55 -28.52 -4.93
CA ARG A 347 18.23 -28.80 -4.31
C ARG A 347 18.16 -28.50 -2.82
N ARG A 348 19.23 -28.73 -2.06
CA ARG A 348 19.23 -28.50 -0.61
C ARG A 348 19.06 -27.02 -0.28
N GLN A 349 19.72 -26.13 -1.03
CA GLN A 349 19.65 -24.68 -0.91
C GLN A 349 18.25 -24.20 -1.35
N ALA A 350 17.77 -24.70 -2.49
CA ALA A 350 16.42 -24.39 -2.97
C ALA A 350 15.33 -24.69 -1.92
N VAL A 351 15.37 -25.86 -1.30
CA VAL A 351 14.42 -26.26 -0.23
C VAL A 351 14.52 -25.33 0.99
N ALA A 352 15.72 -24.85 1.34
CA ALA A 352 15.90 -23.92 2.44
C ALA A 352 15.21 -22.56 2.14
N ASP A 353 15.37 -22.04 0.94
CA ASP A 353 14.75 -20.80 0.52
C ASP A 353 13.22 -20.91 0.41
N TYR A 354 12.68 -21.97 -0.18
CA TYR A 354 11.22 -22.17 -0.23
C TYR A 354 10.61 -22.29 1.19
N ARG A 355 11.32 -22.89 2.12
CA ARG A 355 10.88 -22.94 3.53
C ARG A 355 10.94 -21.55 4.17
N ALA A 356 11.97 -20.76 3.87
CA ALA A 356 12.06 -19.37 4.35
C ALA A 356 10.89 -18.53 3.84
N ALA A 357 10.51 -18.65 2.57
CA ALA A 357 9.32 -18.01 2.02
C ALA A 357 8.05 -18.39 2.78
N LEU A 358 7.85 -19.69 3.08
CA LEU A 358 6.66 -20.15 3.82
C LEU A 358 6.62 -19.67 5.28
N MET A 359 7.78 -19.43 5.90
CA MET A 359 7.85 -18.94 7.28
C MET A 359 7.39 -17.49 7.43
N LEU A 360 7.31 -16.72 6.32
CA LEU A 360 6.80 -15.35 6.34
C LEU A 360 5.30 -15.29 6.65
N ASP A 361 4.54 -16.32 6.26
CA ASP A 361 3.09 -16.46 6.52
C ASP A 361 2.30 -15.19 6.14
N ASN A 362 2.58 -14.64 4.94
CA ASN A 362 2.06 -13.36 4.47
C ASN A 362 0.93 -13.46 3.44
N TYR A 363 0.44 -14.66 3.17
CA TYR A 363 -0.67 -14.94 2.24
C TYR A 363 -0.45 -14.50 0.78
N SER A 364 0.78 -14.21 0.39
CA SER A 364 1.12 -13.91 -1.00
C SER A 364 1.18 -15.19 -1.86
N SER A 365 1.06 -15.04 -3.18
CA SER A 365 1.22 -16.15 -4.13
C SER A 365 2.63 -16.76 -4.11
N ALA A 366 3.63 -16.06 -3.55
CA ALA A 366 4.96 -16.61 -3.30
C ALA A 366 4.91 -17.87 -2.43
N MET A 367 3.97 -17.95 -1.47
CA MET A 367 3.81 -19.12 -0.63
C MET A 367 3.31 -20.33 -1.43
N ASP A 368 2.39 -20.11 -2.38
CA ASP A 368 1.89 -21.20 -3.23
C ASP A 368 2.96 -21.67 -4.21
N LYS A 369 3.73 -20.75 -4.79
CA LYS A 369 4.91 -21.04 -5.61
C LYS A 369 5.94 -21.86 -4.81
N ALA A 370 6.25 -21.43 -3.57
CA ALA A 370 7.16 -22.18 -2.70
C ALA A 370 6.64 -23.60 -2.38
N ARG A 371 5.34 -23.78 -2.10
CA ARG A 371 4.73 -25.10 -1.89
C ARG A 371 4.83 -25.99 -3.12
N ALA A 372 4.59 -25.43 -4.31
CA ALA A 372 4.72 -26.15 -5.58
C ALA A 372 6.18 -26.59 -5.80
N CYS A 373 7.14 -25.68 -5.63
CA CYS A 373 8.56 -25.97 -5.81
C CYS A 373 9.13 -26.92 -4.73
N LEU A 374 8.56 -26.97 -3.54
CA LEU A 374 8.92 -27.99 -2.54
C LEU A 374 8.50 -29.40 -2.95
N ARG A 375 7.38 -29.54 -3.67
CA ARG A 375 6.88 -30.84 -4.17
C ARG A 375 7.69 -31.31 -5.38
N PHE A 376 7.96 -30.39 -6.30
CA PHE A 376 8.70 -30.65 -7.52
C PHE A 376 9.75 -29.55 -7.71
N PRO A 377 11.03 -29.92 -7.97
CA PRO A 377 12.04 -28.91 -8.28
C PRO A 377 11.58 -28.01 -9.42
N TYR A 378 11.92 -26.72 -9.32
CA TYR A 378 11.67 -25.80 -10.42
C TYR A 378 12.47 -26.24 -11.66
N SER A 379 11.81 -26.22 -12.82
CA SER A 379 12.42 -26.43 -14.14
C SER A 379 11.79 -25.46 -15.12
N GLU A 380 12.55 -25.05 -16.13
CA GLU A 380 12.04 -24.23 -17.25
C GLU A 380 10.94 -24.91 -18.03
#